data_a9cf47c7bca263bd140df93b72c08465
#
_entry.id   a9cf47c7bca263bd140df93b72c08465
#
_cell.length_a   1.000
_cell.length_b   1.000
_cell.length_c   1.000
_cell.angle_alpha   90.00
_cell.angle_beta   90.00
_cell.angle_gamma   90.00
#
_symmetry.space_group_name_H-M   'P 1'
#
loop_
_entity.id
_entity.type
_entity.pdbx_description
1 polymer ?
#
loop_
_entity_poly.entity_id
_entity_poly.type
_entity_poly.pdbx_seq_one_letter_code
_entity_poly.pdbx_strand_id
1 'polypeptide(L)'
;VSHNHPEGIKGAEATVVAIFMAKTGSNIFEIRDYIDKNYYPMNFTLDEIRDTYHFNETCQETVPQALQAFFESTGFEDAIRNAISIGGDSDTVAAICGGVAEAYYGIPTDIRKHALTFLDQKLMQLLILFENKYPPVMEKMHDDMSVRIKRSEDKKVKTGGRESMIQSATETADQELKDSIPENEETTSQKLFAHLYEACNILRGPINQDEFKDYVTPILFFKRISDVYDEETQEALELSGGDEEFAAFDENHSFVIPEGCHWKDLRNASQDVGKIIVKVMNGIERANPGTLSGVFSSFDDVTWTDKTKLTDERLKDLIEHMSSLKVGNKNYSADVMGDAYEYLIKKFADLSKKNAGEYYTPRTIVKLMVMLMDPKPGDTVYDPACGTGGMLIEAIRHIGDKQMTYGRIYGQENNLSTSAIARMNLFLHGASDFKVAQGDTLRTPKFIEHGQLQKFNCVLANPPFGQEKWGADSFESDKYGRNMWGCPSDSNADFAWLQHMIKSMKPMDGKVAVVLPQGVLFHSGKEGDIREQLIKSDLIEAVVALA
;
A
#
# COMPACT_ATOMS: atom_id res chain seq x y z
N VAL A 1 7.14 2.11 -4.89
CA VAL A 1 7.35 2.18 -6.34
C VAL A 1 6.16 1.51 -7.01
N SER A 2 5.40 2.26 -7.80
CA SER A 2 4.17 1.81 -8.46
C SER A 2 4.45 0.82 -9.62
N HIS A 3 5.67 0.79 -10.13
CA HIS A 3 6.07 -0.03 -11.28
C HIS A 3 7.29 -0.89 -10.91
N ASN A 4 7.12 -2.20 -10.92
CA ASN A 4 8.19 -3.17 -10.66
C ASN A 4 8.90 -3.63 -11.95
N HIS A 5 8.77 -2.85 -13.03
CA HIS A 5 9.49 -3.11 -14.27
C HIS A 5 10.95 -2.66 -14.11
N PRO A 6 11.95 -3.44 -14.58
CA PRO A 6 13.37 -3.08 -14.43
C PRO A 6 13.70 -1.67 -14.92
N GLU A 7 13.13 -1.22 -16.03
CA GLU A 7 13.33 0.13 -16.55
C GLU A 7 12.66 1.22 -15.70
N GLY A 8 11.51 0.93 -15.06
CA GLY A 8 10.87 1.85 -14.11
C GLY A 8 11.71 2.04 -12.85
N ILE A 9 12.29 0.95 -12.33
CA ILE A 9 13.23 0.99 -11.19
C ILE A 9 14.47 1.78 -11.58
N LYS A 10 15.06 1.48 -12.74
CA LYS A 10 16.23 2.17 -13.28
C LYS A 10 16.01 3.68 -13.44
N GLY A 11 14.83 4.09 -13.94
CA GLY A 11 14.48 5.51 -14.08
C GLY A 11 14.37 6.22 -12.73
N ALA A 12 13.73 5.58 -11.75
CA ALA A 12 13.61 6.10 -10.39
C ALA A 12 14.99 6.21 -9.72
N GLU A 13 15.84 5.19 -9.83
CA GLU A 13 17.20 5.17 -9.30
C GLU A 13 18.05 6.28 -9.92
N ALA A 14 18.03 6.43 -11.25
CA ALA A 14 18.78 7.49 -11.95
C ALA A 14 18.40 8.89 -11.44
N THR A 15 17.09 9.13 -11.25
CA THR A 15 16.58 10.41 -10.73
C THR A 15 17.03 10.65 -9.29
N VAL A 16 16.86 9.67 -8.41
CA VAL A 16 17.24 9.78 -6.98
C VAL A 16 18.75 9.96 -6.83
N VAL A 17 19.55 9.23 -7.59
CA VAL A 17 21.02 9.37 -7.57
C VAL A 17 21.44 10.75 -8.06
N ALA A 18 20.84 11.28 -9.13
CA ALA A 18 21.12 12.63 -9.60
C ALA A 18 20.81 13.69 -8.53
N ILE A 19 19.66 13.58 -7.85
CA ILE A 19 19.27 14.45 -6.72
C ILE A 19 20.28 14.31 -5.56
N PHE A 20 20.65 13.11 -5.19
CA PHE A 20 21.59 12.85 -4.10
C PHE A 20 22.97 13.44 -4.40
N MET A 21 23.51 13.20 -5.60
CA MET A 21 24.80 13.76 -6.03
C MET A 21 24.78 15.30 -6.06
N ALA A 22 23.67 15.90 -6.53
CA ALA A 22 23.46 17.34 -6.49
C ALA A 22 23.48 17.89 -5.05
N LYS A 23 22.74 17.27 -4.13
CA LYS A 23 22.71 17.65 -2.70
C LYS A 23 24.07 17.48 -2.01
N THR A 24 24.84 16.48 -2.36
CA THR A 24 26.15 16.20 -1.78
C THR A 24 27.30 17.00 -2.41
N GLY A 25 26.98 17.89 -3.36
CA GLY A 25 27.92 18.88 -3.91
C GLY A 25 28.72 18.39 -5.13
N SER A 26 28.27 17.33 -5.81
CA SER A 26 28.81 16.96 -7.11
C SER A 26 28.49 18.02 -8.15
N ASN A 27 29.39 18.26 -9.10
CA ASN A 27 29.13 19.18 -10.19
C ASN A 27 28.32 18.49 -11.33
N ILE A 28 27.75 19.29 -12.24
CA ILE A 28 26.91 18.80 -13.34
C ILE A 28 27.63 17.74 -14.18
N PHE A 29 28.92 17.91 -14.44
CA PHE A 29 29.69 16.97 -15.25
C PHE A 29 29.89 15.63 -14.54
N GLU A 30 30.11 15.65 -13.23
CA GLU A 30 30.23 14.43 -12.41
C GLU A 30 28.89 13.67 -12.37
N ILE A 31 27.77 14.39 -12.23
CA ILE A 31 26.43 13.79 -12.24
C ILE A 31 26.14 13.17 -13.61
N ARG A 32 26.40 13.94 -14.70
CA ARG A 32 26.21 13.45 -16.07
C ARG A 32 27.04 12.21 -16.37
N ASP A 33 28.32 12.23 -16.04
CA ASP A 33 29.24 11.10 -16.26
C ASP A 33 28.80 9.84 -15.50
N TYR A 34 28.31 10.02 -14.28
CA TYR A 34 27.77 8.91 -13.48
C TYR A 34 26.49 8.32 -14.09
N ILE A 35 25.55 9.17 -14.52
CA ILE A 35 24.31 8.75 -15.16
C ILE A 35 24.59 8.05 -16.51
N ASP A 36 25.48 8.60 -17.31
CA ASP A 36 25.88 8.04 -18.61
C ASP A 36 26.46 6.63 -18.46
N LYS A 37 27.31 6.41 -17.48
CA LYS A 37 27.97 5.12 -17.24
C LYS A 37 27.07 4.04 -16.62
N ASN A 38 26.12 4.42 -15.77
CA ASN A 38 25.41 3.45 -14.93
C ASN A 38 23.94 3.29 -15.28
N TYR A 39 23.34 4.27 -15.97
CA TYR A 39 21.89 4.27 -16.22
C TYR A 39 21.55 4.50 -17.70
N TYR A 40 21.68 5.70 -18.22
CA TYR A 40 21.24 6.06 -19.55
C TYR A 40 22.34 6.75 -20.34
N PRO A 41 22.58 6.37 -21.61
CA PRO A 41 23.49 7.09 -22.48
C PRO A 41 23.07 8.55 -22.63
N MET A 42 23.96 9.48 -22.27
CA MET A 42 23.73 10.92 -22.34
C MET A 42 24.49 11.55 -23.55
N ASN A 43 24.38 10.91 -24.71
CA ASN A 43 25.14 11.27 -25.93
C ASN A 43 24.32 12.10 -26.96
N PHE A 44 23.32 12.81 -26.47
CA PHE A 44 22.47 13.70 -27.28
C PHE A 44 22.36 15.08 -26.61
N THR A 45 21.88 16.06 -27.37
CA THR A 45 21.53 17.40 -26.88
C THR A 45 20.03 17.66 -27.02
N LEU A 46 19.52 18.65 -26.29
CA LEU A 46 18.11 19.05 -26.42
C LEU A 46 17.76 19.51 -27.82
N ASP A 47 18.68 20.23 -28.48
CA ASP A 47 18.45 20.74 -29.84
C ASP A 47 18.32 19.60 -30.87
N GLU A 48 19.03 18.48 -30.67
CA GLU A 48 18.93 17.32 -31.56
C GLU A 48 17.60 16.58 -31.45
N ILE A 49 16.94 16.63 -30.29
CA ILE A 49 15.69 15.91 -30.04
C ILE A 49 14.44 16.81 -30.13
N ARG A 50 14.58 18.14 -30.05
CA ARG A 50 13.47 19.10 -29.93
C ARG A 50 12.39 18.94 -31.00
N ASP A 51 12.77 18.71 -32.25
CA ASP A 51 11.84 18.57 -33.37
C ASP A 51 11.24 17.16 -33.52
N THR A 52 11.82 16.16 -32.84
CA THR A 52 11.49 14.75 -33.02
C THR A 52 10.94 14.09 -31.76
N TYR A 53 11.10 14.72 -30.60
CA TYR A 53 10.60 14.19 -29.35
C TYR A 53 9.08 14.35 -29.27
N HIS A 54 8.39 13.25 -29.00
CA HIS A 54 6.94 13.18 -28.86
C HIS A 54 6.56 12.59 -27.53
N PHE A 55 5.28 12.71 -27.17
CA PHE A 55 4.73 12.10 -25.95
C PHE A 55 5.10 10.62 -25.86
N ASN A 56 5.68 10.24 -24.74
CA ASN A 56 6.10 8.86 -24.47
C ASN A 56 5.90 8.53 -22.98
N GLU A 57 5.35 7.34 -22.71
CA GLU A 57 5.06 6.86 -21.35
C GLU A 57 6.20 5.99 -20.77
N THR A 58 7.32 5.85 -21.49
CA THR A 58 8.42 4.97 -21.05
C THR A 58 9.51 5.74 -20.31
N CYS A 59 10.06 5.14 -19.27
CA CYS A 59 11.17 5.75 -18.52
C CYS A 59 12.42 5.96 -19.38
N GLN A 60 12.66 5.11 -20.38
CA GLN A 60 13.81 5.18 -21.26
C GLN A 60 13.79 6.41 -22.18
N GLU A 61 12.60 6.93 -22.46
CA GLU A 61 12.41 8.09 -23.34
C GLU A 61 11.90 9.34 -22.60
N THR A 62 11.82 9.29 -21.27
CA THR A 62 11.40 10.42 -20.43
C THR A 62 12.51 10.85 -19.46
N VAL A 63 13.12 9.90 -18.73
CA VAL A 63 14.12 10.21 -17.70
C VAL A 63 15.42 10.79 -18.28
N PRO A 64 16.05 10.21 -19.32
CA PRO A 64 17.25 10.80 -19.89
C PRO A 64 17.00 12.20 -20.49
N GLN A 65 15.83 12.46 -21.10
CA GLN A 65 15.47 13.78 -21.63
C GLN A 65 15.31 14.82 -20.51
N ALA A 66 14.68 14.43 -19.41
CA ALA A 66 14.54 15.28 -18.23
C ALA A 66 15.90 15.61 -17.58
N LEU A 67 16.79 14.61 -17.47
CA LEU A 67 18.14 14.81 -16.97
C LEU A 67 19.00 15.66 -17.93
N GLN A 68 18.85 15.49 -19.24
CA GLN A 68 19.54 16.32 -20.23
C GLN A 68 19.09 17.78 -20.13
N ALA A 69 17.81 18.04 -19.89
CA ALA A 69 17.30 19.41 -19.67
C ALA A 69 17.97 20.08 -18.47
N PHE A 70 18.24 19.33 -17.41
CA PHE A 70 19.03 19.81 -16.28
C PHE A 70 20.51 19.98 -16.65
N PHE A 71 21.14 19.04 -17.36
CA PHE A 71 22.56 19.12 -17.69
C PHE A 71 22.93 20.28 -18.61
N GLU A 72 22.02 20.73 -19.45
CA GLU A 72 22.20 21.90 -20.33
C GLU A 72 21.76 23.22 -19.70
N SER A 73 21.29 23.20 -18.45
CA SER A 73 20.76 24.38 -17.78
C SER A 73 21.83 25.18 -17.03
N THR A 74 21.57 26.46 -16.87
CA THR A 74 22.40 27.42 -16.14
C THR A 74 21.80 27.86 -14.80
N GLY A 75 20.56 27.46 -14.51
CA GLY A 75 19.81 27.77 -13.29
C GLY A 75 18.50 26.99 -13.20
N PHE A 76 17.79 27.13 -12.08
CA PHE A 76 16.54 26.42 -11.84
C PHE A 76 15.47 26.73 -12.91
N GLU A 77 15.21 28.01 -13.19
CA GLU A 77 14.21 28.41 -14.18
C GLU A 77 14.59 27.94 -15.58
N ASP A 78 15.88 28.04 -15.94
CA ASP A 78 16.40 27.59 -17.21
C ASP A 78 16.22 26.08 -17.40
N ALA A 79 16.44 25.28 -16.35
CA ALA A 79 16.20 23.85 -16.37
C ALA A 79 14.73 23.51 -16.66
N ILE A 80 13.78 24.20 -16.01
CA ILE A 80 12.36 24.01 -16.25
C ILE A 80 11.98 24.43 -17.67
N ARG A 81 12.49 25.57 -18.17
CA ARG A 81 12.26 26.04 -19.55
C ARG A 81 12.80 25.06 -20.59
N ASN A 82 13.98 24.50 -20.35
CA ASN A 82 14.56 23.45 -21.17
C ASN A 82 13.66 22.22 -21.23
N ALA A 83 13.20 21.73 -20.08
CA ALA A 83 12.32 20.58 -19.99
C ALA A 83 10.98 20.77 -20.74
N ILE A 84 10.36 21.96 -20.60
CA ILE A 84 9.10 22.27 -21.29
C ILE A 84 9.33 22.45 -22.81
N SER A 85 10.48 22.98 -23.21
CA SER A 85 10.76 23.35 -24.60
C SER A 85 10.88 22.17 -25.56
N ILE A 86 11.14 20.96 -25.05
CA ILE A 86 11.19 19.75 -25.89
C ILE A 86 9.82 19.15 -26.19
N GLY A 87 8.77 19.62 -25.52
CA GLY A 87 7.40 19.10 -25.72
C GLY A 87 7.18 17.72 -25.10
N GLY A 88 6.35 16.90 -25.74
CA GLY A 88 6.01 15.56 -25.24
C GLY A 88 5.22 15.61 -23.94
N ASP A 89 5.55 14.75 -22.98
CA ASP A 89 5.01 14.72 -21.60
C ASP A 89 5.73 15.77 -20.74
N SER A 90 5.52 17.04 -21.08
CA SER A 90 6.30 18.17 -20.58
C SER A 90 6.19 18.41 -19.09
N ASP A 91 5.08 18.04 -18.44
CA ASP A 91 4.87 18.13 -17.01
C ASP A 91 5.68 17.07 -16.26
N THR A 92 5.69 15.82 -16.73
CA THR A 92 6.53 14.75 -16.16
C THR A 92 8.02 15.05 -16.36
N VAL A 93 8.41 15.47 -17.56
CA VAL A 93 9.80 15.86 -17.86
C VAL A 93 10.24 17.03 -16.97
N ALA A 94 9.38 18.06 -16.80
CA ALA A 94 9.67 19.20 -15.95
C ALA A 94 9.69 18.84 -14.45
N ALA A 95 8.85 17.90 -14.00
CA ALA A 95 8.86 17.43 -12.59
C ALA A 95 10.16 16.70 -12.24
N ILE A 96 10.63 15.79 -13.10
CA ILE A 96 11.90 15.08 -12.91
C ILE A 96 13.09 16.06 -12.95
N CYS A 97 13.14 16.90 -13.99
CA CYS A 97 14.18 17.92 -14.16
C CYS A 97 14.21 18.89 -12.96
N GLY A 98 13.03 19.36 -12.52
CA GLY A 98 12.88 20.31 -11.42
C GLY A 98 13.38 19.77 -10.09
N GLY A 99 13.13 18.49 -9.80
CA GLY A 99 13.63 17.85 -8.58
C GLY A 99 15.16 17.81 -8.50
N VAL A 100 15.84 17.57 -9.61
CA VAL A 100 17.31 17.62 -9.68
C VAL A 100 17.82 19.06 -9.67
N ALA A 101 17.15 19.97 -10.40
CA ALA A 101 17.50 21.38 -10.45
C ALA A 101 17.35 22.08 -9.09
N GLU A 102 16.29 21.76 -8.33
CA GLU A 102 16.14 22.21 -6.94
C GLU A 102 17.33 21.79 -6.07
N ALA A 103 17.67 20.51 -6.13
CA ALA A 103 18.76 19.95 -5.34
C ALA A 103 20.12 20.61 -5.65
N TYR A 104 20.31 21.04 -6.89
CA TYR A 104 21.56 21.61 -7.39
C TYR A 104 21.64 23.14 -7.27
N TYR A 105 20.63 23.85 -7.77
CA TYR A 105 20.59 25.33 -7.84
C TYR A 105 19.87 25.95 -6.66
N GLY A 106 18.88 25.24 -6.07
CA GLY A 106 17.85 25.80 -5.21
C GLY A 106 16.72 26.47 -6.00
N ILE A 107 15.57 26.63 -5.37
CA ILE A 107 14.42 27.29 -6.00
C ILE A 107 14.50 28.80 -5.81
N PRO A 108 14.36 29.62 -6.85
CA PRO A 108 14.23 31.07 -6.74
C PRO A 108 13.00 31.45 -5.89
N THR A 109 13.18 32.43 -5.00
CA THR A 109 12.15 32.79 -4.03
C THR A 109 10.86 33.31 -4.68
N ASP A 110 10.96 34.00 -5.80
CA ASP A 110 9.83 34.53 -6.54
C ASP A 110 9.07 33.43 -7.27
N ILE A 111 9.74 32.47 -7.91
CA ILE A 111 9.13 31.29 -8.53
C ILE A 111 8.40 30.49 -7.47
N ARG A 112 9.05 30.21 -6.33
CA ARG A 112 8.41 29.49 -5.22
C ARG A 112 7.17 30.22 -4.71
N LYS A 113 7.27 31.53 -4.44
CA LYS A 113 6.13 32.33 -3.98
C LYS A 113 4.98 32.28 -4.97
N HIS A 114 5.26 32.37 -6.26
CA HIS A 114 4.23 32.29 -7.28
C HIS A 114 3.61 30.90 -7.35
N ALA A 115 4.39 29.83 -7.34
CA ALA A 115 3.88 28.46 -7.31
C ALA A 115 2.96 28.19 -6.10
N LEU A 116 3.30 28.73 -4.93
CA LEU A 116 2.49 28.59 -3.73
C LEU A 116 1.10 29.23 -3.84
N THR A 117 0.92 30.22 -4.72
CA THR A 117 -0.39 30.87 -4.93
C THR A 117 -1.41 29.96 -5.61
N PHE A 118 -0.96 28.88 -6.26
CA PHE A 118 -1.82 27.89 -6.91
C PHE A 118 -2.25 26.76 -5.95
N LEU A 119 -1.67 26.70 -4.74
CA LEU A 119 -2.03 25.69 -3.76
C LEU A 119 -3.21 26.17 -2.91
N ASP A 120 -4.19 25.28 -2.73
CA ASP A 120 -5.23 25.49 -1.75
C ASP A 120 -4.70 25.40 -0.30
N GLN A 121 -5.54 25.73 0.66
CA GLN A 121 -5.16 25.77 2.08
C GLN A 121 -4.71 24.40 2.61
N LYS A 122 -5.30 23.29 2.13
CA LYS A 122 -4.95 21.93 2.56
C LYS A 122 -3.61 21.50 1.98
N LEU A 123 -3.41 21.72 0.68
CA LEU A 123 -2.14 21.45 0.01
C LEU A 123 -1.01 22.29 0.61
N MET A 124 -1.28 23.54 0.94
CA MET A 124 -0.34 24.42 1.62
C MET A 124 0.05 23.87 3.01
N GLN A 125 -0.91 23.37 3.80
CA GLN A 125 -0.62 22.76 5.10
C GLN A 125 0.22 21.49 4.96
N LEU A 126 -0.09 20.63 3.99
CA LEU A 126 0.70 19.43 3.69
C LEU A 126 2.14 19.78 3.29
N LEU A 127 2.30 20.78 2.43
CA LEU A 127 3.61 21.25 2.01
C LEU A 127 4.41 21.78 3.22
N ILE A 128 3.79 22.57 4.10
CA ILE A 128 4.44 23.09 5.31
C ILE A 128 4.89 21.93 6.23
N LEU A 129 4.05 20.91 6.42
CA LEU A 129 4.41 19.73 7.21
C LEU A 129 5.58 18.97 6.59
N PHE A 130 5.57 18.81 5.27
CA PHE A 130 6.65 18.16 4.54
C PHE A 130 7.95 18.97 4.64
N GLU A 131 7.90 20.27 4.40
CA GLU A 131 9.06 21.15 4.43
C GLU A 131 9.65 21.33 5.86
N ASN A 132 8.84 21.21 6.89
CA ASN A 132 9.33 21.17 8.27
C ASN A 132 10.24 19.96 8.53
N LYS A 133 10.00 18.85 7.85
CA LYS A 133 10.81 17.64 7.95
C LYS A 133 11.94 17.60 6.91
N TYR A 134 11.64 18.09 5.71
CA TYR A 134 12.54 18.10 4.57
C TYR A 134 12.56 19.52 3.96
N PRO A 135 13.36 20.45 4.51
CA PRO A 135 13.38 21.83 4.04
C PRO A 135 13.77 21.92 2.56
N PRO A 136 13.08 22.77 1.77
CA PRO A 136 13.44 23.01 0.37
C PRO A 136 14.82 23.63 0.26
N VAL A 137 15.52 23.33 -0.83
CA VAL A 137 16.78 24.00 -1.17
C VAL A 137 16.43 25.33 -1.83
N MET A 138 16.67 26.42 -1.13
CA MET A 138 16.47 27.78 -1.66
C MET A 138 17.72 28.25 -2.41
N GLU A 139 17.51 28.99 -3.49
CA GLU A 139 18.60 29.64 -4.20
C GLU A 139 19.40 30.54 -3.24
N LYS A 140 20.70 30.31 -3.14
CA LYS A 140 21.58 31.19 -2.37
C LYS A 140 21.73 32.49 -3.15
N MET A 141 21.32 33.62 -2.59
CA MET A 141 21.60 34.95 -3.15
C MET A 141 23.08 35.03 -3.48
N HIS A 142 23.38 35.33 -4.73
CA HIS A 142 24.71 35.29 -5.32
C HIS A 142 25.76 35.98 -4.46
N ASP A 143 26.73 35.20 -4.00
CA ASP A 143 28.10 35.63 -3.86
C ASP A 143 28.94 34.83 -4.89
N ASP A 144 29.22 35.52 -5.96
CA ASP A 144 30.31 35.29 -6.92
C ASP A 144 30.56 33.87 -7.50
N MET A 145 30.13 33.67 -8.75
CA MET A 145 30.49 32.52 -9.59
C MET A 145 32.01 32.23 -9.67
N SER A 146 32.87 33.22 -9.37
CA SER A 146 34.32 33.07 -9.28
C SER A 146 34.81 32.15 -8.17
N VAL A 147 34.02 31.96 -7.09
CA VAL A 147 34.37 31.10 -5.95
C VAL A 147 34.08 29.61 -6.27
N ARG A 148 33.09 29.31 -7.12
CA ARG A 148 32.78 27.92 -7.52
C ARG A 148 33.83 27.35 -8.50
N ILE A 149 34.36 28.16 -9.36
CA ILE A 149 35.44 27.77 -10.32
C ILE A 149 36.73 27.50 -9.55
N LYS A 150 37.09 28.30 -8.55
CA LYS A 150 38.28 28.07 -7.70
C LYS A 150 38.17 26.80 -6.84
N ARG A 151 36.96 26.44 -6.34
CA ARG A 151 36.77 25.19 -5.59
C ARG A 151 36.88 23.92 -6.43
N SER A 152 36.65 24.01 -7.77
CA SER A 152 36.81 22.86 -8.67
C SER A 152 38.27 22.63 -9.04
N GLU A 153 39.13 23.67 -9.04
CA GLU A 153 40.56 23.57 -9.37
C GLU A 153 41.38 23.03 -8.18
N ASP A 154 41.02 23.36 -6.93
CA ASP A 154 41.73 22.89 -5.75
C ASP A 154 41.42 21.40 -5.39
N LYS A 155 40.37 20.80 -5.95
CA LYS A 155 39.99 19.40 -5.71
C LYS A 155 40.62 18.37 -6.67
N LYS A 156 41.34 18.82 -7.72
CA LYS A 156 41.99 17.90 -8.67
C LYS A 156 43.24 17.15 -8.14
N VAL A 157 43.64 17.37 -6.90
CA VAL A 157 44.90 16.81 -6.34
C VAL A 157 44.71 15.62 -5.40
N LYS A 158 43.47 15.15 -5.13
CA LYS A 158 43.25 13.97 -4.23
C LYS A 158 42.20 12.99 -4.76
N THR A 159 42.60 12.18 -5.75
CA THR A 159 41.77 11.11 -6.33
C THR A 159 42.06 9.71 -5.80
N GLY A 160 42.64 9.57 -4.62
CA GLY A 160 43.00 8.27 -4.03
C GLY A 160 42.14 7.77 -2.86
N GLY A 161 41.11 8.51 -2.44
CA GLY A 161 40.37 8.18 -1.22
C GLY A 161 38.83 8.12 -1.36
N ARG A 162 38.28 8.15 -2.56
CA ARG A 162 36.84 8.39 -2.77
C ARG A 162 35.96 7.14 -2.79
N GLU A 163 36.49 5.99 -3.21
CA GLU A 163 35.73 4.72 -3.16
C GLU A 163 35.44 4.29 -1.70
N SER A 164 36.36 4.57 -0.79
CA SER A 164 36.15 4.28 0.64
C SER A 164 35.18 5.26 1.31
N MET A 165 35.01 6.48 0.79
CA MET A 165 34.06 7.46 1.36
C MET A 165 32.63 7.25 0.88
N ILE A 166 32.42 6.72 -0.31
CA ILE A 166 31.07 6.37 -0.80
C ILE A 166 30.58 5.12 -0.07
N GLN A 167 31.45 4.14 0.14
CA GLN A 167 31.14 2.96 0.93
C GLN A 167 30.88 3.30 2.41
N SER A 168 31.67 4.20 3.01
CA SER A 168 31.44 4.65 4.39
C SER A 168 30.20 5.56 4.53
N ALA A 169 29.82 6.34 3.52
CA ALA A 169 28.61 7.17 3.55
C ALA A 169 27.32 6.36 3.38
N THR A 170 27.36 5.28 2.59
CA THR A 170 26.26 4.29 2.50
C THR A 170 26.15 3.49 3.79
N GLU A 171 27.27 3.05 4.37
CA GLU A 171 27.30 2.36 5.66
C GLU A 171 26.86 3.28 6.82
N THR A 172 27.17 4.58 6.77
CA THR A 172 26.76 5.55 7.80
C THR A 172 25.29 5.93 7.67
N ALA A 173 24.74 6.07 6.45
CA ALA A 173 23.32 6.32 6.24
C ALA A 173 22.47 5.08 6.60
N ASP A 174 22.95 3.88 6.32
CA ASP A 174 22.35 2.63 6.77
C ASP A 174 22.46 2.46 8.29
N GLN A 175 23.52 2.97 8.92
CA GLN A 175 23.72 2.93 10.37
C GLN A 175 22.84 3.97 11.07
N GLU A 176 22.75 5.20 10.57
CA GLU A 176 21.86 6.24 11.13
C GLU A 176 20.37 5.90 10.95
N LEU A 177 20.00 5.15 9.88
CA LEU A 177 18.65 4.62 9.71
C LEU A 177 18.38 3.47 10.70
N LYS A 178 19.38 2.68 11.05
CA LYS A 178 19.31 1.62 12.06
C LYS A 178 19.24 2.19 13.49
N ASP A 179 20.00 3.25 13.77
CA ASP A 179 20.06 3.88 15.10
C ASP A 179 18.81 4.73 15.43
N SER A 180 17.94 5.01 14.44
CA SER A 180 16.68 5.76 14.63
C SER A 180 15.46 4.89 14.91
N ILE A 181 15.59 3.56 14.83
CA ILE A 181 14.54 2.59 15.19
C ILE A 181 15.00 1.87 16.47
N PRO A 182 14.15 1.74 17.50
CA PRO A 182 14.52 0.98 18.70
C PRO A 182 14.99 -0.43 18.28
N GLU A 183 16.24 -0.78 18.58
CA GLU A 183 16.89 -2.06 18.20
C GLU A 183 16.06 -3.32 18.52
N ASN A 184 15.09 -3.22 19.43
CA ASN A 184 14.24 -4.33 19.85
C ASN A 184 13.08 -4.65 18.90
N GLU A 185 12.50 -3.68 18.19
CA GLU A 185 11.34 -3.94 17.32
C GLU A 185 11.74 -4.43 15.92
N GLU A 186 12.80 -3.92 15.34
CA GLU A 186 13.27 -4.33 14.02
C GLU A 186 13.81 -5.76 14.01
N THR A 187 14.55 -6.15 15.03
CA THR A 187 15.03 -7.54 15.21
C THR A 187 13.87 -8.52 15.45
N THR A 188 12.81 -8.08 16.09
CA THR A 188 11.63 -8.89 16.38
C THR A 188 10.80 -9.14 15.12
N SER A 189 10.54 -8.11 14.33
CA SER A 189 9.81 -8.21 13.06
C SER A 189 10.57 -9.02 12.02
N GLN A 190 11.89 -8.83 11.89
CA GLN A 190 12.73 -9.62 10.96
C GLN A 190 12.73 -11.11 11.27
N LYS A 191 12.78 -11.48 12.55
CA LYS A 191 12.67 -12.89 12.98
C LYS A 191 11.33 -13.49 12.60
N LEU A 192 10.23 -12.74 12.82
CA LEU A 192 8.91 -13.18 12.45
C LEU A 192 8.78 -13.34 10.92
N PHE A 193 9.28 -12.39 10.13
CA PHE A 193 9.25 -12.46 8.66
C PHE A 193 10.05 -13.66 8.12
N ALA A 194 11.24 -13.91 8.67
CA ALA A 194 12.05 -15.07 8.31
C ALA A 194 11.34 -16.38 8.65
N HIS A 195 10.71 -16.46 9.82
CA HIS A 195 9.93 -17.60 10.26
C HIS A 195 8.75 -17.90 9.33
N LEU A 196 7.98 -16.87 8.97
CA LEU A 196 6.85 -17.01 8.05
C LEU A 196 7.29 -17.37 6.62
N TYR A 197 8.42 -16.85 6.17
CA TYR A 197 8.98 -17.23 4.87
C TYR A 197 9.43 -18.71 4.85
N GLU A 198 9.98 -19.22 5.94
CA GLU A 198 10.35 -20.64 6.04
C GLU A 198 9.12 -21.55 6.05
N ALA A 199 8.00 -21.14 6.65
CA ALA A 199 6.73 -21.86 6.52
C ALA A 199 6.31 -22.04 5.05
N CYS A 200 6.52 -21.02 4.20
CA CYS A 200 6.30 -21.13 2.76
C CYS A 200 7.25 -22.11 2.08
N ASN A 201 8.51 -22.18 2.53
CA ASN A 201 9.49 -23.12 2.00
C ASN A 201 9.12 -24.58 2.27
N ILE A 202 8.51 -24.88 3.40
CA ILE A 202 7.98 -26.21 3.75
C ILE A 202 6.92 -26.66 2.73
N LEU A 203 6.08 -25.75 2.24
CA LEU A 203 5.03 -26.03 1.26
C LEU A 203 5.54 -26.08 -0.18
N ARG A 204 6.77 -25.64 -0.44
CA ARG A 204 7.33 -25.55 -1.80
C ARG A 204 7.44 -26.92 -2.46
N GLY A 205 7.06 -26.98 -3.72
CA GLY A 205 7.08 -28.17 -4.59
C GLY A 205 5.68 -28.66 -4.92
N PRO A 206 4.92 -29.23 -3.98
CA PRO A 206 3.58 -29.73 -4.28
C PRO A 206 2.51 -28.62 -4.37
N ILE A 207 2.77 -27.47 -3.74
CA ILE A 207 1.86 -26.30 -3.75
C ILE A 207 2.49 -25.20 -4.60
N ASN A 208 1.69 -24.56 -5.45
CA ASN A 208 2.11 -23.41 -6.23
C ASN A 208 2.36 -22.21 -5.32
N GLN A 209 3.30 -21.35 -5.70
CA GLN A 209 3.69 -20.20 -4.87
C GLN A 209 2.55 -19.18 -4.67
N ASP A 210 1.65 -19.05 -5.64
CA ASP A 210 0.46 -18.19 -5.55
C ASP A 210 -0.62 -18.74 -4.61
N GLU A 211 -0.59 -20.06 -4.32
CA GLU A 211 -1.50 -20.73 -3.39
C GLU A 211 -0.98 -20.70 -1.93
N PHE A 212 0.28 -20.36 -1.66
CA PHE A 212 0.85 -20.39 -0.29
C PHE A 212 0.04 -19.56 0.72
N LYS A 213 -0.53 -18.44 0.28
CA LYS A 213 -1.39 -17.59 1.13
C LYS A 213 -2.57 -18.36 1.72
N ASP A 214 -3.15 -19.26 0.93
CA ASP A 214 -4.36 -19.99 1.31
C ASP A 214 -4.08 -21.09 2.36
N TYR A 215 -2.79 -21.41 2.57
CA TYR A 215 -2.33 -22.36 3.59
C TYR A 215 -1.68 -21.67 4.79
N VAL A 216 -0.71 -20.78 4.56
CA VAL A 216 0.06 -20.16 5.66
C VAL A 216 -0.78 -19.18 6.47
N THR A 217 -1.64 -18.41 5.79
CA THR A 217 -2.48 -17.39 6.41
C THR A 217 -3.43 -17.93 7.46
N PRO A 218 -4.29 -18.93 7.18
CA PRO A 218 -5.20 -19.46 8.18
C PRO A 218 -4.47 -20.19 9.32
N ILE A 219 -3.35 -20.85 9.06
CA ILE A 219 -2.52 -21.48 10.09
C ILE A 219 -1.90 -20.43 11.02
N LEU A 220 -1.36 -19.34 10.48
CA LEU A 220 -0.82 -18.23 11.27
C LEU A 220 -1.91 -17.59 12.14
N PHE A 221 -3.08 -17.36 11.56
CA PHE A 221 -4.20 -16.76 12.28
C PHE A 221 -4.70 -17.68 13.41
N PHE A 222 -4.84 -18.98 13.15
CA PHE A 222 -5.17 -19.95 14.17
C PHE A 222 -4.10 -20.01 15.29
N LYS A 223 -2.82 -20.02 14.92
CA LYS A 223 -1.72 -19.99 15.89
C LYS A 223 -1.79 -18.75 16.79
N ARG A 224 -2.05 -17.58 16.19
CA ARG A 224 -2.22 -16.31 16.92
C ARG A 224 -3.38 -16.38 17.90
N ILE A 225 -4.57 -16.84 17.47
CA ILE A 225 -5.74 -17.03 18.34
C ILE A 225 -5.39 -17.93 19.52
N SER A 226 -4.73 -19.07 19.25
CA SER A 226 -4.36 -20.02 20.29
C SER A 226 -3.36 -19.46 21.30
N ASP A 227 -2.33 -18.75 20.83
CA ASP A 227 -1.33 -18.17 21.73
C ASP A 227 -1.92 -17.03 22.59
N VAL A 228 -2.83 -16.22 22.02
CA VAL A 228 -3.55 -15.19 22.78
C VAL A 228 -4.46 -15.83 23.81
N TYR A 229 -5.21 -16.87 23.44
CA TYR A 229 -6.06 -17.62 24.37
C TYR A 229 -5.24 -18.18 25.56
N ASP A 230 -4.08 -18.78 25.29
CA ASP A 230 -3.20 -19.30 26.35
C ASP A 230 -2.68 -18.18 27.27
N GLU A 231 -2.37 -17.00 26.74
CA GLU A 231 -1.97 -15.82 27.50
C GLU A 231 -3.11 -15.29 28.39
N GLU A 232 -4.33 -15.19 27.84
CA GLU A 232 -5.53 -14.73 28.56
C GLU A 232 -5.93 -15.75 29.67
N THR A 233 -5.83 -17.06 29.40
CA THR A 233 -6.01 -18.09 30.40
C THR A 233 -5.03 -17.94 31.58
N GLN A 234 -3.73 -17.68 31.25
CA GLN A 234 -2.73 -17.50 32.28
C GLN A 234 -2.98 -16.23 33.11
N GLU A 235 -3.45 -15.16 32.51
CA GLU A 235 -3.81 -13.90 33.18
C GLU A 235 -5.04 -14.14 34.12
N ALA A 236 -6.04 -14.86 33.64
CA ALA A 236 -7.21 -15.19 34.43
C ALA A 236 -6.85 -16.10 35.64
N LEU A 237 -5.93 -17.07 35.48
CA LEU A 237 -5.39 -17.88 36.57
C LEU A 237 -4.65 -17.02 37.61
N GLU A 238 -3.84 -16.05 37.17
CA GLU A 238 -3.14 -15.15 38.09
C GLU A 238 -4.13 -14.27 38.87
N LEU A 239 -5.15 -13.74 38.20
CA LEU A 239 -6.19 -12.89 38.80
C LEU A 239 -7.06 -13.66 39.82
N SER A 240 -7.36 -14.92 39.54
CA SER A 240 -8.19 -15.78 40.41
C SER A 240 -7.42 -16.49 41.54
N GLY A 241 -6.08 -16.35 41.54
CA GLY A 241 -5.25 -17.09 42.51
C GLY A 241 -5.12 -18.58 42.21
N GLY A 242 -5.28 -18.98 40.95
CA GLY A 242 -5.09 -20.33 40.43
C GLY A 242 -6.39 -21.13 40.24
N ASP A 243 -7.54 -20.48 40.14
CA ASP A 243 -8.83 -21.10 39.86
C ASP A 243 -8.95 -21.43 38.36
N GLU A 244 -8.80 -22.71 38.02
CA GLU A 244 -8.88 -23.21 36.65
C GLU A 244 -10.30 -23.11 36.06
N GLU A 245 -11.35 -23.23 36.88
CA GLU A 245 -12.74 -23.12 36.43
C GLU A 245 -13.06 -21.67 36.05
N PHE A 246 -12.62 -20.70 36.86
CA PHE A 246 -12.72 -19.29 36.55
C PHE A 246 -11.94 -18.94 35.30
N ALA A 247 -10.71 -19.42 35.16
CA ALA A 247 -9.88 -19.13 34.01
C ALA A 247 -10.43 -19.66 32.67
N ALA A 248 -11.26 -20.71 32.73
CA ALA A 248 -11.87 -21.29 31.53
C ALA A 248 -13.17 -20.59 31.07
N PHE A 249 -13.65 -19.55 31.77
CA PHE A 249 -14.85 -18.82 31.33
C PHE A 249 -14.62 -18.07 30.02
N ASP A 250 -15.60 -18.14 29.11
CA ASP A 250 -15.55 -17.51 27.80
C ASP A 250 -15.32 -15.99 27.89
N GLU A 251 -15.81 -15.34 28.94
CA GLU A 251 -15.66 -13.89 29.19
C GLU A 251 -14.21 -13.45 29.43
N ASN A 252 -13.33 -14.39 29.79
CA ASN A 252 -11.90 -14.11 29.98
C ASN A 252 -11.10 -14.18 28.69
N HIS A 253 -11.74 -14.54 27.56
CA HIS A 253 -11.06 -14.79 26.30
C HIS A 253 -11.63 -13.95 25.15
N SER A 254 -10.75 -13.45 24.31
CA SER A 254 -11.12 -12.73 23.07
C SER A 254 -11.81 -13.63 22.04
N PHE A 255 -11.50 -14.94 22.07
CA PHE A 255 -12.09 -15.96 21.22
C PHE A 255 -12.38 -17.22 22.02
N VAL A 256 -13.51 -17.86 21.74
CA VAL A 256 -13.85 -19.17 22.32
C VAL A 256 -13.15 -20.27 21.52
N ILE A 257 -12.35 -21.10 22.19
CA ILE A 257 -11.74 -22.30 21.60
C ILE A 257 -12.36 -23.54 22.20
N PRO A 258 -13.20 -24.29 21.45
CA PRO A 258 -13.83 -25.51 21.97
C PRO A 258 -12.83 -26.60 22.33
N GLU A 259 -13.22 -27.51 23.23
CA GLU A 259 -12.45 -28.70 23.56
C GLU A 259 -12.12 -29.52 22.30
N GLY A 260 -10.85 -29.93 22.15
CA GLY A 260 -10.35 -30.64 20.99
C GLY A 260 -10.06 -29.73 19.77
N CYS A 261 -10.11 -28.40 19.96
CA CYS A 261 -9.79 -27.41 18.93
C CYS A 261 -8.60 -26.51 19.29
N HIS A 262 -7.87 -26.79 20.35
CA HIS A 262 -6.67 -26.05 20.72
C HIS A 262 -5.49 -26.39 19.82
N TRP A 263 -4.50 -25.53 19.76
CA TRP A 263 -3.26 -25.77 18.99
C TRP A 263 -2.56 -27.07 19.39
N LYS A 264 -2.57 -27.41 20.69
CA LYS A 264 -2.03 -28.67 21.21
C LYS A 264 -2.70 -29.90 20.59
N ASP A 265 -4.03 -29.85 20.33
CA ASP A 265 -4.77 -30.94 19.74
C ASP A 265 -4.37 -31.20 18.30
N LEU A 266 -4.18 -30.13 17.54
CA LEU A 266 -3.65 -30.21 16.18
C LEU A 266 -2.20 -30.73 16.16
N ARG A 267 -1.34 -30.21 17.05
CA ARG A 267 0.06 -30.61 17.14
C ARG A 267 0.24 -32.10 17.48
N ASN A 268 -0.65 -32.64 18.33
CA ASN A 268 -0.62 -34.04 18.73
C ASN A 268 -1.22 -35.02 17.69
N ALA A 269 -1.75 -34.50 16.59
CA ALA A 269 -2.32 -35.31 15.52
C ALA A 269 -1.25 -36.18 14.85
N SER A 270 -1.48 -37.49 14.80
CA SER A 270 -0.53 -38.46 14.22
C SER A 270 -0.89 -38.90 12.80
N GLN A 271 -2.16 -38.84 12.42
CA GLN A 271 -2.71 -39.24 11.11
C GLN A 271 -3.85 -38.30 10.70
N ASP A 272 -4.15 -38.24 9.42
CA ASP A 272 -5.20 -37.40 8.84
C ASP A 272 -5.11 -35.92 9.26
N VAL A 273 -3.88 -35.42 9.34
CA VAL A 273 -3.58 -34.07 9.86
C VAL A 273 -4.38 -33.00 9.13
N GLY A 274 -4.51 -33.09 7.80
CA GLY A 274 -5.32 -32.14 7.02
C GLY A 274 -6.80 -32.12 7.40
N LYS A 275 -7.40 -33.27 7.73
CA LYS A 275 -8.79 -33.32 8.22
C LYS A 275 -8.93 -32.69 9.60
N ILE A 276 -7.91 -32.85 10.44
CA ILE A 276 -7.90 -32.26 11.80
C ILE A 276 -7.76 -30.75 11.70
N ILE A 277 -6.91 -30.22 10.80
CA ILE A 277 -6.82 -28.78 10.52
C ILE A 277 -8.22 -28.21 10.20
N VAL A 278 -8.90 -28.77 9.22
CA VAL A 278 -10.25 -28.32 8.82
C VAL A 278 -11.24 -28.42 9.98
N LYS A 279 -11.22 -29.55 10.74
CA LYS A 279 -12.11 -29.75 11.90
C LYS A 279 -11.89 -28.66 12.96
N VAL A 280 -10.65 -28.39 13.32
CA VAL A 280 -10.28 -27.44 14.38
C VAL A 280 -10.65 -26.03 13.97
N MET A 281 -10.29 -25.59 12.77
CA MET A 281 -10.60 -24.26 12.26
C MET A 281 -12.11 -24.02 12.18
N ASN A 282 -12.86 -24.97 11.63
CA ASN A 282 -14.33 -24.88 11.58
C ASN A 282 -14.98 -24.96 12.97
N GLY A 283 -14.36 -25.65 13.92
CA GLY A 283 -14.79 -25.68 15.31
C GLY A 283 -14.70 -24.32 15.98
N ILE A 284 -13.55 -23.65 15.82
CA ILE A 284 -13.32 -22.29 16.33
C ILE A 284 -14.28 -21.29 15.66
N GLU A 285 -14.45 -21.36 14.34
CA GLU A 285 -15.37 -20.48 13.62
C GLU A 285 -16.81 -20.60 14.14
N ARG A 286 -17.30 -21.82 14.33
CA ARG A 286 -18.67 -22.08 14.86
C ARG A 286 -18.87 -21.59 16.28
N ALA A 287 -17.82 -21.63 17.10
CA ALA A 287 -17.88 -21.12 18.47
C ALA A 287 -17.88 -19.58 18.54
N ASN A 288 -17.43 -18.91 17.44
CA ASN A 288 -17.35 -17.46 17.36
C ASN A 288 -18.18 -16.87 16.19
N PRO A 289 -19.51 -17.10 16.15
CA PRO A 289 -20.33 -16.75 14.97
C PRO A 289 -20.43 -15.24 14.73
N GLY A 290 -20.27 -14.42 15.77
CA GLY A 290 -20.31 -12.96 15.67
C GLY A 290 -19.06 -12.35 15.01
N THR A 291 -17.91 -13.03 15.15
CA THR A 291 -16.60 -12.48 14.76
C THR A 291 -15.93 -13.24 13.63
N LEU A 292 -15.98 -14.58 13.67
CA LEU A 292 -15.23 -15.44 12.76
C LEU A 292 -16.07 -16.10 11.65
N SER A 293 -17.36 -15.81 11.53
CA SER A 293 -18.22 -16.43 10.51
C SER A 293 -17.65 -16.24 9.11
N GLY A 294 -17.39 -17.33 8.38
CA GLY A 294 -16.80 -17.34 7.05
C GLY A 294 -15.30 -16.97 6.99
N VAL A 295 -14.59 -16.98 8.13
CA VAL A 295 -13.16 -16.70 8.14
C VAL A 295 -12.37 -17.95 7.76
N PHE A 296 -12.55 -19.05 8.44
CA PHE A 296 -11.86 -20.32 8.17
C PHE A 296 -12.53 -21.14 7.08
N SER A 297 -13.86 -21.20 7.06
CA SER A 297 -14.63 -21.92 6.03
C SER A 297 -14.40 -21.37 4.59
N SER A 298 -13.90 -20.16 4.44
CA SER A 298 -13.45 -19.64 3.15
C SER A 298 -12.26 -20.39 2.56
N PHE A 299 -11.59 -21.21 3.35
CA PHE A 299 -10.45 -22.05 2.95
C PHE A 299 -10.80 -23.56 2.91
N ASP A 300 -12.09 -23.93 2.98
CA ASP A 300 -12.52 -25.33 2.89
C ASP A 300 -12.23 -25.95 1.53
N ASP A 301 -12.23 -25.16 0.45
CA ASP A 301 -11.85 -25.59 -0.91
C ASP A 301 -10.34 -25.82 -1.07
N VAL A 302 -9.53 -25.39 -0.09
CA VAL A 302 -8.09 -25.64 -0.08
C VAL A 302 -7.85 -27.12 0.15
N THR A 303 -6.97 -27.72 -0.64
CA THR A 303 -6.75 -29.16 -0.67
C THR A 303 -5.96 -29.70 0.54
N TRP A 304 -6.35 -29.32 1.77
CA TRP A 304 -5.75 -29.80 3.02
C TRP A 304 -5.73 -31.32 3.13
N THR A 305 -6.73 -31.99 2.56
CA THR A 305 -6.93 -33.45 2.68
C THR A 305 -6.37 -34.22 1.50
N ASP A 306 -5.85 -33.55 0.47
CA ASP A 306 -5.24 -34.20 -0.68
C ASP A 306 -3.81 -34.67 -0.34
N LYS A 307 -3.73 -35.93 0.07
CA LYS A 307 -2.43 -36.57 0.45
C LYS A 307 -1.46 -36.73 -0.71
N THR A 308 -1.89 -36.51 -1.95
CA THR A 308 -1.00 -36.51 -3.12
C THR A 308 -0.21 -35.18 -3.23
N LYS A 309 -0.79 -34.09 -2.73
CA LYS A 309 -0.16 -32.77 -2.66
C LYS A 309 0.47 -32.55 -1.27
N LEU A 310 -0.28 -32.79 -0.20
CA LEU A 310 0.15 -32.55 1.18
C LEU A 310 0.08 -33.83 2.02
N THR A 311 1.24 -34.43 2.24
CA THR A 311 1.36 -35.60 3.13
C THR A 311 1.17 -35.18 4.59
N ASP A 312 0.73 -36.12 5.45
CA ASP A 312 0.63 -35.86 6.90
C ASP A 312 1.99 -35.42 7.49
N GLU A 313 3.11 -35.94 6.98
CA GLU A 313 4.45 -35.57 7.39
C GLU A 313 4.74 -34.09 7.11
N ARG A 314 4.47 -33.60 5.89
CA ARG A 314 4.68 -32.21 5.52
C ARG A 314 3.80 -31.23 6.30
N LEU A 315 2.55 -31.61 6.55
CA LEU A 315 1.67 -30.82 7.41
C LEU A 315 2.18 -30.78 8.86
N LYS A 316 2.73 -31.89 9.37
CA LYS A 316 3.38 -31.90 10.68
C LYS A 316 4.61 -31.00 10.73
N ASP A 317 5.45 -31.02 9.69
CA ASP A 317 6.61 -30.14 9.61
C ASP A 317 6.18 -28.67 9.65
N LEU A 318 5.10 -28.29 8.95
CA LEU A 318 4.54 -26.95 9.01
C LEU A 318 4.03 -26.60 10.41
N ILE A 319 3.28 -27.50 11.06
CA ILE A 319 2.74 -27.28 12.41
C ILE A 319 3.86 -27.19 13.45
N GLU A 320 4.86 -28.06 13.39
CA GLU A 320 6.02 -28.01 14.29
C GLU A 320 6.83 -26.74 14.07
N HIS A 321 7.05 -26.35 12.81
CA HIS A 321 7.70 -25.08 12.50
C HIS A 321 6.94 -23.90 13.12
N MET A 322 5.62 -23.80 12.89
CA MET A 322 4.79 -22.74 13.47
C MET A 322 4.72 -22.81 15.01
N SER A 323 4.87 -24.00 15.60
CA SER A 323 4.93 -24.19 17.05
C SER A 323 6.23 -23.69 17.70
N SER A 324 7.30 -23.55 16.92
CA SER A 324 8.61 -23.13 17.43
C SER A 324 8.66 -21.63 17.81
N LEU A 325 7.66 -20.85 17.41
CA LEU A 325 7.53 -19.43 17.71
C LEU A 325 6.18 -19.13 18.38
N LYS A 326 6.23 -18.44 19.52
CA LYS A 326 5.01 -17.91 20.15
C LYS A 326 4.67 -16.57 19.51
N VAL A 327 3.42 -16.43 19.06
CA VAL A 327 2.92 -15.24 18.34
C VAL A 327 1.78 -14.54 19.11
N GLY A 328 1.73 -14.69 20.43
CA GLY A 328 0.78 -14.02 21.34
C GLY A 328 1.06 -12.52 21.52
N ASN A 329 0.19 -11.84 22.30
CA ASN A 329 0.29 -10.40 22.58
C ASN A 329 1.55 -10.03 23.37
N LYS A 330 2.02 -10.93 24.24
CA LYS A 330 3.24 -10.75 25.05
C LYS A 330 4.53 -10.80 24.21
N ASN A 331 4.49 -11.46 23.05
CA ASN A 331 5.64 -11.62 22.17
C ASN A 331 5.64 -10.62 21.00
N TYR A 332 4.46 -10.37 20.43
CA TYR A 332 4.29 -9.50 19.27
C TYR A 332 3.03 -8.65 19.44
N SER A 333 3.18 -7.33 19.36
CA SER A 333 2.04 -6.42 19.33
C SER A 333 1.14 -6.68 18.12
N ALA A 334 -0.11 -6.24 18.18
CA ALA A 334 -1.04 -6.36 17.06
C ALA A 334 -0.49 -5.68 15.79
N ASP A 335 0.21 -4.54 15.93
CA ASP A 335 0.78 -3.84 14.79
C ASP A 335 1.93 -4.63 14.14
N VAL A 336 2.82 -5.26 14.92
CA VAL A 336 3.90 -6.11 14.40
C VAL A 336 3.33 -7.35 13.70
N MET A 337 2.30 -7.97 14.27
CA MET A 337 1.62 -9.12 13.66
C MET A 337 0.94 -8.73 12.34
N GLY A 338 0.27 -7.59 12.33
CA GLY A 338 -0.35 -7.06 11.14
C GLY A 338 0.67 -6.74 10.04
N ASP A 339 1.79 -6.12 10.38
CA ASP A 339 2.87 -5.83 9.43
C ASP A 339 3.50 -7.11 8.85
N ALA A 340 3.65 -8.15 9.68
CA ALA A 340 4.12 -9.45 9.21
C ALA A 340 3.13 -10.10 8.23
N TYR A 341 1.86 -9.98 8.52
CA TYR A 341 0.80 -10.47 7.65
C TYR A 341 0.75 -9.74 6.30
N GLU A 342 0.82 -8.40 6.32
CA GLU A 342 0.91 -7.61 5.09
C GLU A 342 2.18 -7.91 4.28
N TYR A 343 3.30 -8.17 4.96
CA TYR A 343 4.52 -8.62 4.29
C TYR A 343 4.30 -9.93 3.53
N LEU A 344 3.62 -10.91 4.13
CA LEU A 344 3.26 -12.17 3.45
C LEU A 344 2.37 -11.91 2.23
N ILE A 345 1.30 -11.13 2.40
CA ILE A 345 0.38 -10.79 1.29
C ILE A 345 1.15 -10.15 0.13
N LYS A 346 2.02 -9.18 0.42
CA LYS A 346 2.87 -8.54 -0.58
C LYS A 346 3.79 -9.55 -1.28
N LYS A 347 4.46 -10.42 -0.52
CA LYS A 347 5.33 -11.46 -1.08
C LYS A 347 4.56 -12.43 -1.99
N PHE A 348 3.35 -12.80 -1.62
CA PHE A 348 2.51 -13.67 -2.46
C PHE A 348 2.02 -12.96 -3.72
N ALA A 349 1.70 -11.66 -3.64
CA ALA A 349 1.36 -10.85 -4.81
C ALA A 349 2.55 -10.72 -5.78
N ASP A 350 3.77 -10.52 -5.27
CA ASP A 350 5.00 -10.44 -6.06
C ASP A 350 5.34 -11.77 -6.76
N LEU A 351 5.01 -12.91 -6.12
CA LEU A 351 5.26 -14.25 -6.66
C LEU A 351 4.22 -14.68 -7.71
N SER A 352 2.98 -14.19 -7.58
CA SER A 352 1.92 -14.42 -8.54
C SER A 352 2.06 -13.45 -9.72
N LYS A 353 2.83 -13.76 -10.74
CA LYS A 353 3.01 -12.94 -11.98
C LYS A 353 1.71 -12.53 -12.71
N LYS A 354 0.55 -12.81 -12.16
CA LYS A 354 -0.77 -12.43 -12.63
C LYS A 354 -1.24 -11.18 -11.86
N ASN A 355 -1.31 -10.04 -12.53
CA ASN A 355 -2.05 -8.83 -12.11
C ASN A 355 -1.70 -8.30 -10.70
N ALA A 356 -0.43 -8.02 -10.43
CA ALA A 356 0.03 -7.43 -9.16
C ALA A 356 -0.75 -6.15 -8.76
N GLY A 357 -1.34 -5.44 -9.73
CA GLY A 357 -2.18 -4.26 -9.49
C GLY A 357 -3.60 -4.54 -8.95
N GLU A 358 -4.12 -5.77 -9.07
CA GLU A 358 -5.48 -6.11 -8.61
C GLU A 358 -5.56 -6.47 -7.13
N TYR A 359 -4.44 -6.76 -6.46
CA TYR A 359 -4.45 -7.32 -5.10
C TYR A 359 -3.76 -6.46 -4.03
N TYR A 360 -3.00 -5.45 -4.41
CA TYR A 360 -2.23 -4.67 -3.44
C TYR A 360 -2.07 -3.21 -3.85
N THR A 361 -2.64 -2.31 -3.06
CA THR A 361 -2.40 -0.87 -3.21
C THR A 361 -1.12 -0.49 -2.46
N PRO A 362 -0.15 0.20 -3.09
CA PRO A 362 1.06 0.65 -2.40
C PRO A 362 0.75 1.44 -1.12
N ARG A 363 1.44 1.13 -0.03
CA ARG A 363 1.19 1.77 1.29
C ARG A 363 1.29 3.30 1.25
N THR A 364 2.15 3.83 0.41
CA THR A 364 2.29 5.29 0.24
C THR A 364 1.03 5.93 -0.34
N ILE A 365 0.37 5.27 -1.29
CA ILE A 365 -0.90 5.71 -1.87
C ILE A 365 -2.02 5.59 -0.82
N VAL A 366 -2.08 4.46 -0.10
CA VAL A 366 -3.06 4.26 0.97
C VAL A 366 -2.95 5.35 2.03
N LYS A 367 -1.73 5.65 2.51
CA LYS A 367 -1.47 6.72 3.47
C LYS A 367 -1.89 8.09 2.93
N LEU A 368 -1.53 8.39 1.69
CA LEU A 368 -1.93 9.65 1.05
C LEU A 368 -3.46 9.79 1.01
N MET A 369 -4.17 8.75 0.56
CA MET A 369 -5.62 8.76 0.50
C MET A 369 -6.25 8.98 1.88
N VAL A 370 -5.80 8.24 2.89
CA VAL A 370 -6.31 8.35 4.26
C VAL A 370 -6.00 9.73 4.85
N MET A 371 -4.81 10.28 4.62
CA MET A 371 -4.45 11.64 5.07
C MET A 371 -5.33 12.72 4.40
N LEU A 372 -5.62 12.60 3.11
CA LEU A 372 -6.51 13.52 2.39
C LEU A 372 -7.96 13.43 2.88
N MET A 373 -8.43 12.22 3.15
CA MET A 373 -9.76 11.96 3.68
C MET A 373 -9.91 12.40 5.14
N ASP A 374 -8.82 12.27 5.92
CA ASP A 374 -8.70 12.68 7.31
C ASP A 374 -9.89 12.20 8.18
N PRO A 375 -10.14 10.85 8.24
CA PRO A 375 -11.23 10.31 9.04
C PRO A 375 -11.03 10.64 10.51
N LYS A 376 -12.09 11.10 11.17
CA LYS A 376 -12.08 11.50 12.58
C LYS A 376 -12.64 10.40 13.49
N PRO A 377 -12.29 10.41 14.79
CA PRO A 377 -12.95 9.56 15.77
C PRO A 377 -14.47 9.67 15.68
N GLY A 378 -15.15 8.53 15.48
CA GLY A 378 -16.59 8.47 15.32
C GLY A 378 -17.10 8.48 13.87
N ASP A 379 -16.25 8.71 12.88
CA ASP A 379 -16.61 8.59 11.48
C ASP A 379 -16.81 7.14 11.06
N THR A 380 -17.74 6.93 10.14
CA THR A 380 -17.90 5.65 9.45
C THR A 380 -17.03 5.62 8.19
N VAL A 381 -16.23 4.57 8.05
CA VAL A 381 -15.31 4.36 6.92
C VAL A 381 -15.78 3.16 6.10
N TYR A 382 -15.84 3.31 4.78
CA TYR A 382 -16.26 2.25 3.87
C TYR A 382 -15.30 2.10 2.68
N ASP A 383 -14.89 0.85 2.44
CA ASP A 383 -14.15 0.45 1.25
C ASP A 383 -14.99 -0.58 0.46
N PRO A 384 -15.58 -0.20 -0.69
CA PRO A 384 -16.42 -1.08 -1.50
C PRO A 384 -15.65 -2.15 -2.30
N ALA A 385 -14.32 -2.10 -2.34
CA ALA A 385 -13.44 -3.05 -3.01
C ALA A 385 -12.21 -3.30 -2.11
N CYS A 386 -12.46 -3.71 -0.84
CA CYS A 386 -11.47 -3.61 0.22
C CYS A 386 -10.26 -4.54 0.08
N GLY A 387 -10.28 -5.48 -0.86
CA GLY A 387 -9.17 -6.42 -1.02
C GLY A 387 -8.81 -7.09 0.29
N THR A 388 -7.57 -6.95 0.73
CA THR A 388 -7.06 -7.48 2.01
C THR A 388 -7.25 -6.53 3.19
N GLY A 389 -8.00 -5.43 3.04
CA GLY A 389 -8.35 -4.51 4.12
C GLY A 389 -7.31 -3.41 4.41
N GLY A 390 -6.28 -3.26 3.59
CA GLY A 390 -5.18 -2.34 3.84
C GLY A 390 -5.59 -0.88 4.04
N MET A 391 -6.57 -0.36 3.26
CA MET A 391 -7.08 1.00 3.43
C MET A 391 -7.86 1.18 4.73
N LEU A 392 -8.65 0.17 5.11
CA LEU A 392 -9.42 0.18 6.36
C LEU A 392 -8.49 0.19 7.58
N ILE A 393 -7.42 -0.60 7.53
CA ILE A 393 -6.40 -0.65 8.59
C ILE A 393 -5.69 0.70 8.73
N GLU A 394 -5.28 1.30 7.63
CA GLU A 394 -4.65 2.62 7.67
C GLU A 394 -5.60 3.71 8.19
N ALA A 395 -6.90 3.64 7.86
CA ALA A 395 -7.89 4.53 8.42
C ALA A 395 -8.03 4.37 9.95
N ILE A 396 -8.03 3.12 10.46
CA ILE A 396 -8.04 2.84 11.90
C ILE A 396 -6.78 3.41 12.57
N ARG A 397 -5.60 3.21 11.97
CA ARG A 397 -4.33 3.77 12.47
C ARG A 397 -4.35 5.30 12.49
N HIS A 398 -4.90 5.93 11.46
CA HIS A 398 -5.02 7.39 11.38
C HIS A 398 -5.93 7.96 12.46
N ILE A 399 -7.08 7.31 12.70
CA ILE A 399 -8.02 7.68 13.78
C ILE A 399 -7.36 7.57 15.15
N GLY A 400 -6.45 6.59 15.34
CA GLY A 400 -5.63 6.39 16.54
C GLY A 400 -6.37 5.81 17.74
N ASP A 401 -7.65 6.11 17.92
CA ASP A 401 -8.49 5.55 18.99
C ASP A 401 -9.32 4.37 18.44
N LYS A 402 -8.86 3.15 18.74
CA LYS A 402 -9.52 1.91 18.28
C LYS A 402 -10.94 1.76 18.80
N GLN A 403 -11.26 2.26 20.00
CA GLN A 403 -12.61 2.17 20.55
C GLN A 403 -13.60 3.05 19.77
N MET A 404 -13.14 4.17 19.27
CA MET A 404 -13.97 5.07 18.45
C MET A 404 -14.25 4.55 17.04
N THR A 405 -13.61 3.43 16.64
CA THR A 405 -13.86 2.75 15.36
C THR A 405 -14.87 1.60 15.45
N TYR A 406 -15.33 1.22 16.65
CA TYR A 406 -16.26 0.10 16.86
C TYR A 406 -17.56 0.28 16.09
N GLY A 407 -17.91 -0.76 15.28
CA GLY A 407 -19.08 -0.75 14.42
C GLY A 407 -19.08 0.28 13.30
N ARG A 408 -17.91 0.90 13.02
CA ARG A 408 -17.78 2.02 12.07
C ARG A 408 -16.93 1.73 10.86
N ILE A 409 -16.30 0.56 10.80
CA ILE A 409 -15.43 0.11 9.72
C ILE A 409 -16.17 -0.91 8.86
N TYR A 410 -16.27 -0.60 7.57
CA TYR A 410 -17.04 -1.38 6.60
C TYR A 410 -16.19 -1.70 5.38
N GLY A 411 -16.20 -2.94 4.92
CA GLY A 411 -15.56 -3.38 3.70
C GLY A 411 -16.45 -4.31 2.90
N GLN A 412 -16.36 -4.27 1.58
CA GLN A 412 -16.97 -5.28 0.73
C GLN A 412 -15.91 -5.81 -0.25
N GLU A 413 -15.85 -7.13 -0.40
CA GLU A 413 -14.89 -7.81 -1.28
C GLU A 413 -15.59 -8.96 -2.01
N ASN A 414 -15.36 -9.06 -3.31
CA ASN A 414 -16.01 -10.06 -4.15
C ASN A 414 -15.42 -11.47 -3.95
N ASN A 415 -14.09 -11.57 -3.82
CA ASN A 415 -13.41 -12.84 -3.66
C ASN A 415 -13.56 -13.35 -2.22
N LEU A 416 -14.00 -14.61 -2.08
CA LEU A 416 -14.30 -15.22 -0.79
C LEU A 416 -13.06 -15.31 0.11
N SER A 417 -11.95 -15.86 -0.39
CA SER A 417 -10.71 -16.00 0.38
C SER A 417 -10.09 -14.63 0.70
N THR A 418 -10.11 -13.68 -0.25
CA THR A 418 -9.62 -12.33 -0.01
C THR A 418 -10.43 -11.58 1.07
N SER A 419 -11.76 -11.76 1.10
CA SER A 419 -12.61 -11.19 2.15
C SER A 419 -12.32 -11.79 3.53
N ALA A 420 -12.01 -13.07 3.61
CA ALA A 420 -11.57 -13.73 4.84
C ALA A 420 -10.20 -13.21 5.30
N ILE A 421 -9.26 -13.05 4.35
CA ILE A 421 -7.97 -12.43 4.59
C ILE A 421 -8.12 -11.00 5.15
N ALA A 422 -9.03 -10.19 4.59
CA ALA A 422 -9.30 -8.85 5.11
C ALA A 422 -9.76 -8.88 6.58
N ARG A 423 -10.63 -9.80 6.94
CA ARG A 423 -11.09 -9.96 8.32
C ARG A 423 -9.96 -10.40 9.26
N MET A 424 -9.18 -11.40 8.86
CA MET A 424 -8.00 -11.83 9.63
C MET A 424 -7.02 -10.67 9.83
N ASN A 425 -6.77 -9.90 8.78
CA ASN A 425 -5.87 -8.77 8.79
C ASN A 425 -6.34 -7.66 9.76
N LEU A 426 -7.62 -7.31 9.72
CA LEU A 426 -8.22 -6.37 10.67
C LEU A 426 -8.09 -6.84 12.12
N PHE A 427 -8.37 -8.11 12.39
CA PHE A 427 -8.18 -8.68 13.73
C PHE A 427 -6.72 -8.64 14.19
N LEU A 428 -5.77 -9.01 13.32
CA LEU A 428 -4.35 -8.99 13.64
C LEU A 428 -3.85 -7.57 13.96
N HIS A 429 -4.49 -6.54 13.40
CA HIS A 429 -4.24 -5.13 13.72
C HIS A 429 -5.04 -4.63 14.94
N GLY A 430 -5.73 -5.53 15.64
CA GLY A 430 -6.46 -5.24 16.87
C GLY A 430 -7.81 -4.54 16.67
N ALA A 431 -8.37 -4.58 15.45
CA ALA A 431 -9.75 -4.20 15.24
C ALA A 431 -10.68 -5.34 15.74
N SER A 432 -11.67 -5.03 16.57
CA SER A 432 -12.55 -6.03 17.16
C SER A 432 -14.00 -5.96 16.68
N ASP A 433 -14.45 -4.82 16.18
CA ASP A 433 -15.82 -4.63 15.69
C ASP A 433 -15.81 -3.89 14.34
N PHE A 434 -15.90 -4.67 13.28
CA PHE A 434 -15.95 -4.22 11.89
C PHE A 434 -16.89 -5.11 11.08
N LYS A 435 -17.25 -4.68 9.87
CA LYS A 435 -18.11 -5.43 8.95
C LYS A 435 -17.46 -5.56 7.60
N VAL A 436 -16.95 -6.75 7.29
CA VAL A 436 -16.47 -7.10 5.95
C VAL A 436 -17.41 -8.12 5.34
N ALA A 437 -18.11 -7.72 4.29
CA ALA A 437 -19.09 -8.54 3.58
C ALA A 437 -18.50 -9.10 2.28
N GLN A 438 -18.75 -10.40 2.02
CA GLN A 438 -18.41 -11.02 0.74
C GLN A 438 -19.49 -10.71 -0.31
N GLY A 439 -19.12 -10.33 -1.50
CA GLY A 439 -19.99 -10.19 -2.67
C GLY A 439 -19.59 -9.07 -3.63
N ASP A 440 -20.10 -9.18 -4.84
CA ASP A 440 -19.91 -8.20 -5.91
C ASP A 440 -20.65 -6.89 -5.58
N THR A 441 -19.90 -5.84 -5.33
CA THR A 441 -20.44 -4.54 -4.92
C THR A 441 -21.31 -3.88 -6.00
N LEU A 442 -20.90 -4.00 -7.26
CA LEU A 442 -21.65 -3.39 -8.36
C LEU A 442 -22.98 -4.11 -8.62
N ARG A 443 -23.00 -5.45 -8.50
CA ARG A 443 -24.20 -6.27 -8.72
C ARG A 443 -25.08 -6.38 -7.47
N THR A 444 -24.45 -6.59 -6.32
CA THR A 444 -25.13 -6.92 -5.05
C THR A 444 -24.49 -6.19 -3.86
N PRO A 445 -24.65 -4.86 -3.75
CA PRO A 445 -24.15 -4.12 -2.59
C PRO A 445 -24.78 -4.68 -1.31
N LYS A 446 -23.96 -4.85 -0.26
CA LYS A 446 -24.36 -5.54 0.98
C LYS A 446 -24.79 -4.56 2.08
N PHE A 447 -24.26 -3.36 2.09
CA PHE A 447 -24.59 -2.38 3.13
C PHE A 447 -25.81 -1.55 2.72
N ILE A 448 -26.98 -2.06 3.18
CA ILE A 448 -28.29 -1.51 2.87
C ILE A 448 -28.98 -1.15 4.19
N GLU A 449 -29.48 0.06 4.25
CA GLU A 449 -30.26 0.57 5.38
C GLU A 449 -31.58 1.15 4.87
N HIS A 450 -32.71 0.70 5.43
CA HIS A 450 -34.06 1.10 5.01
C HIS A 450 -34.32 0.99 3.48
N GLY A 451 -33.75 -0.05 2.86
CA GLY A 451 -33.91 -0.31 1.42
C GLY A 451 -33.08 0.60 0.49
N GLN A 452 -32.21 1.43 1.05
CA GLN A 452 -31.25 2.29 0.34
C GLN A 452 -29.81 1.92 0.70
N LEU A 453 -28.83 2.39 -0.07
CA LEU A 453 -27.43 2.27 0.31
C LEU A 453 -27.16 2.99 1.63
N GLN A 454 -26.52 2.30 2.55
CA GLN A 454 -26.00 2.88 3.79
C GLN A 454 -25.05 4.03 3.46
N LYS A 455 -25.00 5.05 4.32
CA LYS A 455 -24.23 6.27 4.12
C LYS A 455 -23.05 6.34 5.07
N PHE A 456 -21.88 6.72 4.54
CA PHE A 456 -20.61 6.75 5.26
C PHE A 456 -19.97 8.14 5.21
N ASN A 457 -19.22 8.49 6.26
CA ASN A 457 -18.45 9.74 6.31
C ASN A 457 -17.28 9.71 5.33
N CYS A 458 -16.54 8.58 5.29
CA CYS A 458 -15.40 8.39 4.42
C CYS A 458 -15.61 7.13 3.56
N VAL A 459 -15.63 7.31 2.22
CA VAL A 459 -15.65 6.20 1.26
C VAL A 459 -14.35 6.24 0.48
N LEU A 460 -13.53 5.19 0.59
CA LEU A 460 -12.21 5.16 -0.04
C LEU A 460 -11.97 3.79 -0.68
N ALA A 461 -11.43 3.76 -1.89
CA ALA A 461 -11.16 2.51 -2.60
C ALA A 461 -10.08 2.65 -3.67
N ASN A 462 -9.44 1.52 -3.95
CA ASN A 462 -8.74 1.25 -5.19
C ASN A 462 -9.45 0.08 -5.90
N PRO A 463 -10.55 0.35 -6.64
CA PRO A 463 -11.31 -0.71 -7.31
C PRO A 463 -10.53 -1.31 -8.48
N PRO A 464 -10.90 -2.50 -8.97
CA PRO A 464 -10.28 -3.10 -10.16
C PRO A 464 -10.51 -2.20 -11.39
N PHE A 465 -9.41 -1.89 -12.11
CA PHE A 465 -9.44 -0.99 -13.26
C PHE A 465 -9.96 -1.69 -14.52
N GLY A 466 -10.71 -0.95 -15.35
CA GLY A 466 -11.14 -1.43 -16.66
C GLY A 466 -11.93 -2.74 -16.63
N GLN A 467 -12.66 -3.00 -15.56
CA GLN A 467 -13.43 -4.22 -15.38
C GLN A 467 -14.51 -4.36 -16.46
N GLU A 468 -14.44 -5.45 -17.22
CA GLU A 468 -15.42 -5.81 -18.25
C GLU A 468 -16.54 -6.67 -17.66
N LYS A 469 -17.70 -6.70 -18.34
CA LYS A 469 -18.86 -7.55 -18.00
C LYS A 469 -19.30 -7.44 -16.53
N TRP A 470 -19.16 -6.24 -15.99
CA TRP A 470 -19.38 -5.91 -14.59
C TRP A 470 -20.87 -5.86 -14.19
N GLY A 471 -21.80 -5.98 -15.15
CA GLY A 471 -23.24 -5.98 -14.90
C GLY A 471 -23.91 -4.66 -15.26
N ALA A 472 -23.48 -4.01 -16.32
CA ALA A 472 -24.02 -2.77 -16.84
C ALA A 472 -25.56 -2.82 -17.00
N ASP A 473 -26.13 -3.91 -17.54
CA ASP A 473 -27.59 -4.07 -17.74
C ASP A 473 -28.36 -3.90 -16.41
N SER A 474 -27.86 -4.49 -15.32
CA SER A 474 -28.49 -4.36 -14.01
C SER A 474 -28.28 -2.98 -13.39
N PHE A 475 -27.17 -2.33 -13.70
CA PHE A 475 -26.83 -1.00 -13.22
C PHE A 475 -27.63 0.09 -13.95
N GLU A 476 -28.01 -0.12 -15.22
CA GLU A 476 -28.84 0.80 -15.97
C GLU A 476 -30.22 1.00 -15.33
N SER A 477 -30.76 -0.04 -14.68
CA SER A 477 -32.02 -0.01 -13.93
C SER A 477 -31.80 -0.11 -12.41
N ASP A 478 -30.70 0.46 -11.90
CA ASP A 478 -30.30 0.30 -10.52
C ASP A 478 -31.33 0.83 -9.52
N LYS A 479 -31.82 -0.06 -8.66
CA LYS A 479 -32.86 0.26 -7.65
C LYS A 479 -32.38 1.25 -6.57
N TYR A 480 -31.06 1.45 -6.43
CA TYR A 480 -30.47 2.39 -5.48
C TYR A 480 -30.15 3.74 -6.12
N GLY A 481 -30.38 3.88 -7.44
CA GLY A 481 -30.13 5.09 -8.19
C GLY A 481 -28.65 5.49 -8.22
N ARG A 482 -27.76 4.49 -8.37
CA ARG A 482 -26.30 4.73 -8.50
C ARG A 482 -25.93 5.29 -9.87
N ASN A 483 -26.70 4.98 -10.91
CA ASN A 483 -26.53 5.46 -12.28
C ASN A 483 -26.96 6.93 -12.47
N MET A 484 -26.64 7.79 -11.52
CA MET A 484 -27.15 9.16 -11.44
C MET A 484 -26.74 10.06 -12.62
N TRP A 485 -25.64 9.72 -13.28
CA TRP A 485 -25.15 10.45 -14.47
C TRP A 485 -25.13 9.57 -15.73
N GLY A 486 -25.71 8.39 -15.65
CA GLY A 486 -25.78 7.41 -16.74
C GLY A 486 -25.05 6.10 -16.40
N CYS A 487 -25.25 5.10 -17.27
CA CYS A 487 -24.62 3.81 -17.16
C CYS A 487 -23.36 3.76 -18.04
N PRO A 488 -22.16 3.49 -17.46
CA PRO A 488 -20.94 3.28 -18.23
C PRO A 488 -21.06 2.11 -19.22
N SER A 489 -20.11 2.00 -20.14
CA SER A 489 -20.05 0.88 -21.07
C SER A 489 -19.80 -0.46 -20.33
N ASP A 490 -20.27 -1.57 -20.88
CA ASP A 490 -20.06 -2.91 -20.30
C ASP A 490 -18.56 -3.33 -20.32
N SER A 491 -17.75 -2.63 -21.09
CA SER A 491 -16.30 -2.83 -21.19
C SER A 491 -15.49 -2.09 -20.13
N ASN A 492 -16.09 -1.20 -19.32
CA ASN A 492 -15.37 -0.41 -18.32
C ASN A 492 -16.26 0.01 -17.15
N ALA A 493 -15.93 -0.46 -15.95
CA ALA A 493 -16.69 -0.18 -14.71
C ALA A 493 -16.20 1.06 -13.93
N ASP A 494 -15.14 1.75 -14.34
CA ASP A 494 -14.49 2.78 -13.54
C ASP A 494 -15.48 3.85 -13.03
N PHE A 495 -16.35 4.36 -13.89
CA PHE A 495 -17.39 5.31 -13.49
C PHE A 495 -18.58 4.68 -12.74
N ALA A 496 -18.80 3.37 -12.83
CA ALA A 496 -19.78 2.68 -12.00
C ALA A 496 -19.31 2.61 -10.55
N TRP A 497 -18.02 2.31 -10.33
CA TRP A 497 -17.38 2.36 -9.02
C TRP A 497 -17.47 3.76 -8.40
N LEU A 498 -17.08 4.77 -9.15
CA LEU A 498 -17.16 6.17 -8.68
C LEU A 498 -18.59 6.57 -8.29
N GLN A 499 -19.58 6.27 -9.14
CA GLN A 499 -20.98 6.57 -8.85
C GLN A 499 -21.51 5.80 -7.63
N HIS A 500 -21.10 4.52 -7.45
CA HIS A 500 -21.43 3.76 -6.25
C HIS A 500 -20.86 4.42 -4.99
N MET A 501 -19.60 4.84 -5.02
CA MET A 501 -18.93 5.47 -3.88
C MET A 501 -19.60 6.80 -3.51
N ILE A 502 -19.85 7.66 -4.49
CA ILE A 502 -20.55 8.94 -4.27
C ILE A 502 -21.97 8.71 -3.73
N LYS A 503 -22.68 7.67 -4.26
CA LYS A 503 -24.01 7.32 -3.76
C LYS A 503 -24.00 6.77 -2.34
N SER A 504 -22.87 6.21 -1.89
CA SER A 504 -22.68 5.69 -0.52
C SER A 504 -22.13 6.76 0.45
N MET A 505 -21.75 7.91 -0.03
CA MET A 505 -21.26 9.04 0.76
C MET A 505 -22.41 9.74 1.51
N LYS A 506 -22.17 10.18 2.76
CA LYS A 506 -23.11 11.04 3.50
C LYS A 506 -23.28 12.37 2.79
N PRO A 507 -24.52 12.91 2.72
CA PRO A 507 -24.73 14.27 2.27
C PRO A 507 -24.00 15.27 3.18
N MET A 508 -23.52 16.37 2.65
CA MET A 508 -22.92 17.52 3.32
C MET A 508 -21.48 17.31 3.85
N ASP A 509 -21.23 16.27 4.62
CA ASP A 509 -19.96 16.04 5.35
C ASP A 509 -19.21 14.76 4.93
N GLY A 510 -19.82 13.97 4.04
CA GLY A 510 -19.16 12.78 3.49
C GLY A 510 -18.09 13.13 2.46
N LYS A 511 -17.08 12.27 2.34
CA LYS A 511 -15.97 12.40 1.40
C LYS A 511 -15.74 11.09 0.65
N VAL A 512 -15.23 11.21 -0.59
CA VAL A 512 -14.82 10.07 -1.42
C VAL A 512 -13.38 10.25 -1.86
N ALA A 513 -12.56 9.22 -1.73
CA ALA A 513 -11.27 9.13 -2.38
C ALA A 513 -11.17 7.82 -3.17
N VAL A 514 -10.82 7.90 -4.43
CA VAL A 514 -10.73 6.73 -5.32
C VAL A 514 -9.48 6.79 -6.17
N VAL A 515 -8.81 5.64 -6.32
CA VAL A 515 -7.75 5.47 -7.31
C VAL A 515 -8.40 4.99 -8.60
N LEU A 516 -8.13 5.68 -9.69
CA LEU A 516 -8.67 5.36 -11.02
C LEU A 516 -7.56 5.43 -12.07
N PRO A 517 -7.67 4.69 -13.18
CA PRO A 517 -6.72 4.80 -14.27
C PRO A 517 -6.83 6.18 -14.93
N GLN A 518 -5.72 6.67 -15.46
CA GLN A 518 -5.65 7.99 -16.12
C GLN A 518 -6.67 8.14 -17.27
N GLY A 519 -7.04 7.03 -17.93
CA GLY A 519 -8.05 6.99 -18.99
C GLY A 519 -9.38 7.64 -18.65
N VAL A 520 -9.80 7.68 -17.36
CA VAL A 520 -11.05 8.33 -16.93
C VAL A 520 -11.07 9.84 -17.24
N LEU A 521 -9.90 10.47 -17.38
CA LEU A 521 -9.81 11.90 -17.67
C LEU A 521 -10.12 12.24 -19.14
N PHE A 522 -9.98 11.29 -20.07
CA PHE A 522 -10.11 11.58 -21.51
C PHE A 522 -10.95 10.59 -22.32
N HIS A 523 -11.44 9.48 -21.76
CA HIS A 523 -12.36 8.59 -22.47
C HIS A 523 -13.57 9.36 -22.98
N SER A 524 -14.00 9.07 -24.21
CA SER A 524 -15.18 9.67 -24.88
C SER A 524 -16.42 8.76 -24.77
N GLY A 525 -17.53 9.15 -25.37
CA GLY A 525 -18.78 8.39 -25.34
C GLY A 525 -19.47 8.44 -23.98
N LYS A 526 -20.06 7.33 -23.53
CA LYS A 526 -20.78 7.25 -22.24
C LYS A 526 -19.97 7.73 -21.06
N GLU A 527 -18.68 7.38 -21.01
CA GLU A 527 -17.75 7.80 -19.96
C GLU A 527 -17.51 9.31 -20.02
N GLY A 528 -17.40 9.88 -21.22
CA GLY A 528 -17.29 11.33 -21.42
C GLY A 528 -18.52 12.08 -20.92
N ASP A 529 -19.71 11.56 -21.23
CA ASP A 529 -20.98 12.17 -20.80
C ASP A 529 -21.12 12.13 -19.26
N ILE A 530 -20.77 11.00 -18.63
CA ILE A 530 -20.77 10.86 -17.17
C ILE A 530 -19.77 11.83 -16.53
N ARG A 531 -18.56 11.92 -17.07
CA ARG A 531 -17.53 12.86 -16.59
C ARG A 531 -17.98 14.31 -16.70
N GLU A 532 -18.64 14.70 -17.79
CA GLU A 532 -19.20 16.03 -17.95
C GLU A 532 -20.23 16.36 -16.86
N GLN A 533 -21.13 15.42 -16.56
CA GLN A 533 -22.13 15.60 -15.50
C GLN A 533 -21.49 15.64 -14.10
N LEU A 534 -20.48 14.81 -13.86
CA LEU A 534 -19.70 14.83 -12.61
C LEU A 534 -19.04 16.19 -12.40
N ILE A 535 -18.39 16.76 -13.41
CA ILE A 535 -17.75 18.08 -13.33
C ILE A 535 -18.82 19.16 -13.06
N LYS A 536 -19.95 19.10 -13.75
CA LYS A 536 -21.06 20.05 -13.54
C LYS A 536 -21.69 19.97 -12.15
N SER A 537 -21.55 18.84 -11.46
CA SER A 537 -22.11 18.65 -10.11
C SER A 537 -21.28 19.31 -9.00
N ASP A 538 -20.09 19.83 -9.33
CA ASP A 538 -19.17 20.53 -8.41
C ASP A 538 -18.76 19.67 -7.19
N LEU A 539 -18.60 18.36 -7.41
CA LEU A 539 -18.22 17.40 -6.36
C LEU A 539 -16.73 17.08 -6.33
N ILE A 540 -15.97 17.48 -7.35
CA ILE A 540 -14.55 17.20 -7.44
C ILE A 540 -13.78 18.25 -6.63
N GLU A 541 -13.15 17.83 -5.53
CA GLU A 541 -12.28 18.70 -4.73
C GLU A 541 -10.84 18.75 -5.27
N ALA A 542 -10.32 17.61 -5.71
CA ALA A 542 -8.96 17.51 -6.24
C ALA A 542 -8.79 16.30 -7.17
N VAL A 543 -7.87 16.41 -8.12
CA VAL A 543 -7.33 15.32 -8.93
C VAL A 543 -5.83 15.28 -8.69
N VAL A 544 -5.34 14.15 -8.17
CA VAL A 544 -3.92 13.95 -7.86
C VAL A 544 -3.34 12.97 -8.87
N ALA A 545 -2.40 13.42 -9.68
CA ALA A 545 -1.65 12.54 -10.57
C ALA A 545 -0.65 11.72 -9.74
N LEU A 546 -0.68 10.41 -9.93
CA LEU A 546 0.26 9.46 -9.33
C LEU A 546 1.30 9.10 -10.38
N ALA A 547 2.59 9.21 -10.03
CA ALA A 547 3.70 8.87 -10.91
C ALA A 547 3.87 7.34 -11.06
#